data_b210fd2e143a4962b352f530bfed0abc
#
_entry.id   b210fd2e143a4962b352f530bfed0abc
#
_cell.length_a   1.000
_cell.length_b   1.000
_cell.length_c   1.000
_cell.angle_alpha   90.00
_cell.angle_beta   90.00
_cell.angle_gamma   90.00
#
_symmetry.space_group_name_H-M   'P 1'
#
loop_
_entity.id
_entity.type
_entity.pdbx_description
1 polymer ?
#
loop_
_entity_poly.entity_id
_entity_poly.type
_entity_poly.pdbx_seq_one_letter_code
_entity_poly.pdbx_strand_id
1 'polypeptide(L)'
;MPAPVSQPADWSAYADVPLLHTIASAVIGLADVEGLASFHLPYPAEAQRALDRLVLACLLRGVEQVPAGVPDMLTWCRTRPLEDWPLELPPDAFGPDDFLIDPDAAVPTQLCHEWWIQARDTAAAQFDRAVLDAAFRLCRQASSPESYRAFRGLLVNRPVLTAAERFEIATDLYLDPVRDLLDRCYLPAPVSYRRDGAYITCGRCLTLLTPLPEGGWWCERDLCRGRGVPPHGRKLTNAEAGEVHHLARPLRQFVTGPGRAEIDLEARLRKLGLDVEMWPGFDAYDLRVTFPDGYTWAVDVKDWKHPGLLGRAAKAVPDEPPYDEACWAVPQERADAHRDYLGTYYRNRTPQAADLPLLTDRQLIALAKDRLRGDTSVRLAAARSGNGAAHA
;
A
#
# COMPACT_ATOMS: atom_id res chain seq x y z
N MET A 1 28.80 -17.78 16.69
CA MET A 1 29.03 -17.70 15.23
C MET A 1 27.80 -17.03 14.64
N PRO A 2 27.91 -15.96 13.83
CA PRO A 2 26.73 -15.40 13.17
C PRO A 2 26.15 -16.47 12.23
N ALA A 3 24.82 -16.63 12.24
CA ALA A 3 24.13 -17.52 11.33
C ALA A 3 24.48 -17.13 9.88
N PRO A 4 24.64 -18.12 8.98
CA PRO A 4 24.92 -17.81 7.59
C PRO A 4 23.84 -16.90 7.04
N VAL A 5 24.25 -15.77 6.48
CA VAL A 5 23.36 -14.87 5.72
C VAL A 5 22.83 -15.71 4.56
N SER A 6 21.59 -16.14 4.66
CA SER A 6 20.91 -16.84 3.55
C SER A 6 21.01 -15.95 2.33
N GLN A 7 21.50 -16.50 1.21
CA GLN A 7 21.45 -15.76 -0.05
C GLN A 7 20.01 -15.36 -0.34
N PRO A 8 19.76 -14.14 -0.83
CA PRO A 8 18.41 -13.69 -1.21
C PRO A 8 17.78 -14.71 -2.15
N ALA A 9 16.50 -15.00 -1.96
CA ALA A 9 15.78 -15.92 -2.84
C ALA A 9 15.84 -15.41 -4.30
N ASP A 10 16.37 -16.23 -5.18
CA ASP A 10 16.50 -15.88 -6.60
C ASP A 10 15.18 -16.13 -7.34
N TRP A 11 14.40 -15.09 -7.50
CA TRP A 11 13.12 -15.17 -8.25
C TRP A 11 13.32 -15.24 -9.76
N SER A 12 14.53 -15.01 -10.28
CA SER A 12 14.82 -15.14 -11.71
C SER A 12 14.81 -16.60 -12.17
N ALA A 13 14.94 -17.54 -11.23
CA ALA A 13 14.79 -18.97 -11.49
C ALA A 13 13.33 -19.38 -11.83
N TYR A 14 12.36 -18.54 -11.50
CA TYR A 14 10.94 -18.83 -11.73
C TYR A 14 10.45 -18.18 -13.03
N ALA A 15 10.18 -18.99 -14.03
CA ALA A 15 9.92 -18.55 -15.41
C ALA A 15 8.67 -17.65 -15.54
N ASP A 16 7.68 -17.83 -14.65
CA ASP A 16 6.39 -17.15 -14.78
C ASP A 16 6.24 -15.86 -13.94
N VAL A 17 7.27 -15.47 -13.21
CA VAL A 17 7.28 -14.18 -12.49
C VAL A 17 6.99 -13.00 -13.45
N PRO A 18 7.63 -12.88 -14.65
CA PRO A 18 7.28 -11.82 -15.60
C PRO A 18 5.87 -11.91 -16.16
N LEU A 19 5.29 -13.12 -16.25
CA LEU A 19 3.91 -13.31 -16.68
C LEU A 19 2.95 -12.78 -15.62
N LEU A 20 3.16 -13.10 -14.34
CA LEU A 20 2.30 -12.60 -13.26
C LEU A 20 2.34 -11.06 -13.14
N HIS A 21 3.51 -10.45 -13.35
CA HIS A 21 3.61 -8.99 -13.50
C HIS A 21 2.73 -8.44 -14.64
N THR A 22 2.74 -9.12 -15.78
CA THR A 22 1.93 -8.71 -16.94
C THR A 22 0.43 -8.84 -16.64
N ILE A 23 0.03 -9.92 -15.98
CA ILE A 23 -1.38 -10.16 -15.61
C ILE A 23 -1.83 -9.12 -14.57
N ALA A 24 -1.04 -8.86 -13.52
CA ALA A 24 -1.36 -7.86 -12.51
C ALA A 24 -1.51 -6.45 -13.14
N SER A 25 -0.61 -6.09 -14.05
CA SER A 25 -0.70 -4.83 -14.80
C SER A 25 -1.96 -4.74 -15.66
N ALA A 26 -2.33 -5.82 -16.34
CA ALA A 26 -3.55 -5.88 -17.13
C ALA A 26 -4.82 -5.74 -16.26
N VAL A 27 -4.86 -6.41 -15.11
CA VAL A 27 -5.98 -6.33 -14.14
C VAL A 27 -6.14 -4.91 -13.62
N ILE A 28 -5.05 -4.24 -13.24
CA ILE A 28 -5.08 -2.86 -12.76
C ILE A 28 -5.54 -1.91 -13.87
N GLY A 29 -4.96 -2.00 -15.07
CA GLY A 29 -5.32 -1.15 -16.21
C GLY A 29 -6.79 -1.31 -16.65
N LEU A 30 -7.35 -2.53 -16.54
CA LEU A 30 -8.76 -2.75 -16.82
C LEU A 30 -9.68 -2.23 -15.71
N ALA A 31 -9.24 -2.22 -14.46
CA ALA A 31 -10.01 -1.70 -13.34
C ALA A 31 -10.17 -0.17 -13.37
N ASP A 32 -9.28 0.55 -14.05
CA ASP A 32 -9.36 2.00 -14.24
C ASP A 32 -10.36 2.40 -15.34
N VAL A 33 -10.86 1.43 -16.12
CA VAL A 33 -11.88 1.65 -17.14
C VAL A 33 -13.26 1.56 -16.51
N GLU A 34 -13.93 2.68 -16.30
CA GLU A 34 -15.27 2.71 -15.67
C GLU A 34 -16.41 2.44 -16.67
N GLY A 35 -17.39 1.66 -16.23
CA GLY A 35 -18.67 1.47 -16.91
C GLY A 35 -18.60 0.63 -18.20
N LEU A 36 -19.54 0.88 -19.11
CA LEU A 36 -19.67 0.17 -20.40
C LEU A 36 -18.43 0.33 -21.31
N ALA A 37 -17.55 1.27 -21.04
CA ALA A 37 -16.30 1.44 -21.75
C ALA A 37 -15.39 0.20 -21.66
N SER A 38 -15.52 -0.61 -20.62
CA SER A 38 -14.79 -1.87 -20.46
C SER A 38 -15.10 -2.91 -21.55
N PHE A 39 -16.19 -2.75 -22.29
CA PHE A 39 -16.57 -3.62 -23.41
C PHE A 39 -16.08 -3.11 -24.77
N HIS A 40 -15.34 -2.02 -24.84
CA HIS A 40 -14.74 -1.56 -26.10
C HIS A 40 -13.67 -2.54 -26.58
N LEU A 41 -13.86 -3.04 -27.78
CA LEU A 41 -12.85 -3.81 -28.51
C LEU A 41 -12.09 -2.88 -29.49
N PRO A 42 -10.78 -3.07 -29.66
CA PRO A 42 -9.93 -4.09 -29.01
C PRO A 42 -9.66 -3.75 -27.53
N TYR A 43 -9.46 -4.80 -26.72
CA TYR A 43 -8.97 -4.61 -25.34
C TYR A 43 -7.62 -3.89 -25.32
N PRO A 44 -7.26 -3.24 -24.19
CA PRO A 44 -5.91 -2.70 -24.01
C PRO A 44 -4.85 -3.74 -24.37
N ALA A 45 -3.78 -3.30 -25.03
CA ALA A 45 -2.74 -4.21 -25.54
C ALA A 45 -2.09 -5.05 -24.42
N GLU A 46 -2.02 -4.49 -23.19
CA GLU A 46 -1.52 -5.18 -22.01
C GLU A 46 -2.44 -6.36 -21.62
N ALA A 47 -3.76 -6.17 -21.68
CA ALA A 47 -4.72 -7.22 -21.34
C ALA A 47 -4.67 -8.37 -22.36
N GLN A 48 -4.59 -8.04 -23.65
CA GLN A 48 -4.44 -9.06 -24.69
C GLN A 48 -3.11 -9.82 -24.54
N ARG A 49 -2.02 -9.10 -24.27
CA ARG A 49 -0.69 -9.72 -24.08
C ARG A 49 -0.67 -10.62 -22.84
N ALA A 50 -1.36 -10.23 -21.76
CA ALA A 50 -1.48 -11.05 -20.58
C ALA A 50 -2.22 -12.36 -20.87
N LEU A 51 -3.35 -12.28 -21.58
CA LEU A 51 -4.11 -13.45 -22.03
C LEU A 51 -3.27 -14.37 -22.90
N ASP A 52 -2.65 -13.83 -23.97
CA ASP A 52 -1.88 -14.64 -24.94
C ASP A 52 -0.75 -15.41 -24.24
N ARG A 53 -0.04 -14.74 -23.31
CA ARG A 53 1.04 -15.37 -22.53
C ARG A 53 0.53 -16.41 -21.54
N LEU A 54 -0.61 -16.15 -20.87
CA LEU A 54 -1.21 -17.10 -19.94
C LEU A 54 -1.67 -18.35 -20.68
N VAL A 55 -2.38 -18.20 -21.81
CA VAL A 55 -2.83 -19.30 -22.65
C VAL A 55 -1.64 -20.12 -23.13
N LEU A 56 -0.58 -19.48 -23.61
CA LEU A 56 0.64 -20.16 -24.04
C LEU A 56 1.26 -20.97 -22.91
N ALA A 57 1.40 -20.37 -21.71
CA ALA A 57 1.95 -21.06 -20.54
C ALA A 57 1.11 -22.29 -20.13
N CYS A 58 -0.21 -22.18 -20.19
CA CYS A 58 -1.13 -23.28 -19.93
C CYS A 58 -0.98 -24.42 -20.97
N LEU A 59 -0.96 -24.08 -22.26
CA LEU A 59 -0.83 -25.05 -23.35
C LEU A 59 0.51 -25.80 -23.29
N LEU A 60 1.61 -25.11 -23.02
CA LEU A 60 2.93 -25.74 -22.86
C LEU A 60 2.99 -26.73 -21.70
N ARG A 61 2.10 -26.61 -20.71
CA ARG A 61 1.97 -27.51 -19.55
C ARG A 61 0.86 -28.53 -19.68
N GLY A 62 0.22 -28.59 -20.84
CA GLY A 62 -0.85 -29.56 -21.10
C GLY A 62 -2.14 -29.30 -20.30
N VAL A 63 -2.39 -28.05 -19.93
CA VAL A 63 -3.63 -27.67 -19.23
C VAL A 63 -4.80 -27.69 -20.24
N GLU A 64 -5.81 -28.50 -19.97
CA GLU A 64 -6.96 -28.68 -20.89
C GLU A 64 -7.88 -27.45 -20.93
N GLN A 65 -8.09 -26.80 -19.77
CA GLN A 65 -8.96 -25.63 -19.66
C GLN A 65 -8.11 -24.37 -19.60
N VAL A 66 -8.13 -23.60 -20.66
CA VAL A 66 -7.45 -22.31 -20.78
C VAL A 66 -8.46 -21.17 -20.90
N PRO A 67 -8.15 -19.94 -20.48
CA PRO A 67 -9.05 -18.81 -20.70
C PRO A 67 -9.28 -18.56 -22.19
N ALA A 68 -10.56 -18.51 -22.60
CA ALA A 68 -10.94 -18.28 -24.01
C ALA A 68 -10.82 -16.80 -24.42
N GLY A 69 -10.74 -15.89 -23.46
CA GLY A 69 -10.66 -14.45 -23.68
C GLY A 69 -10.34 -13.68 -22.41
N VAL A 70 -10.20 -12.37 -22.55
CA VAL A 70 -9.92 -11.49 -21.38
C VAL A 70 -10.97 -11.63 -20.27
N PRO A 71 -12.29 -11.72 -20.53
CA PRO A 71 -13.28 -11.96 -19.48
C PRO A 71 -13.05 -13.25 -18.70
N ASP A 72 -12.66 -14.35 -19.38
CA ASP A 72 -12.35 -15.61 -18.72
C ASP A 72 -11.07 -15.52 -17.88
N MET A 73 -10.06 -14.80 -18.37
CA MET A 73 -8.85 -14.51 -17.59
C MET A 73 -9.19 -13.73 -16.32
N LEU A 74 -10.07 -12.73 -16.40
CA LEU A 74 -10.52 -11.98 -15.21
C LEU A 74 -11.34 -12.87 -14.27
N THR A 75 -12.12 -13.81 -14.80
CA THR A 75 -12.81 -14.82 -14.01
C THR A 75 -11.81 -15.71 -13.26
N TRP A 76 -10.73 -16.16 -13.90
CA TRP A 76 -9.65 -16.87 -13.21
C TRP A 76 -9.03 -16.03 -12.08
N CYS A 77 -8.71 -14.76 -12.35
CA CYS A 77 -8.15 -13.85 -11.36
C CYS A 77 -9.05 -13.72 -10.12
N ARG A 78 -10.37 -13.87 -10.29
CA ARG A 78 -11.39 -13.71 -9.24
C ARG A 78 -11.75 -15.01 -8.53
N THR A 79 -11.71 -16.16 -9.22
CA THR A 79 -12.27 -17.42 -8.72
C THR A 79 -11.25 -18.49 -8.43
N ARG A 80 -10.00 -18.31 -8.84
CA ARG A 80 -8.91 -19.25 -8.59
C ARG A 80 -7.81 -18.60 -7.76
N PRO A 81 -7.47 -19.14 -6.58
CA PRO A 81 -6.31 -18.68 -5.84
C PRO A 81 -5.03 -18.92 -6.65
N LEU A 82 -4.00 -18.11 -6.45
CA LEU A 82 -2.75 -18.19 -7.22
C LEU A 82 -2.03 -19.54 -7.08
N GLU A 83 -2.21 -20.22 -5.97
CA GLU A 83 -1.65 -21.56 -5.74
C GLU A 83 -2.19 -22.63 -6.71
N ASP A 84 -3.42 -22.44 -7.24
CA ASP A 84 -4.08 -23.33 -8.20
C ASP A 84 -3.74 -22.98 -9.66
N TRP A 85 -2.94 -21.95 -9.88
CA TRP A 85 -2.55 -21.57 -11.24
C TRP A 85 -1.42 -22.47 -11.74
N PRO A 86 -1.43 -22.87 -13.01
CA PRO A 86 -0.37 -23.69 -13.58
C PRO A 86 0.88 -22.83 -13.89
N LEU A 87 1.38 -22.08 -12.91
CA LEU A 87 2.51 -21.17 -13.02
C LEU A 87 3.63 -21.56 -12.05
N GLU A 88 4.86 -21.42 -12.51
CA GLU A 88 6.05 -21.58 -11.68
C GLU A 88 6.36 -20.27 -10.97
N LEU A 89 5.88 -20.14 -9.74
CA LEU A 89 6.03 -18.95 -8.91
C LEU A 89 6.81 -19.26 -7.64
N PRO A 90 7.55 -18.27 -7.09
CA PRO A 90 8.23 -18.42 -5.81
C PRO A 90 7.23 -18.70 -4.67
N PRO A 91 7.54 -19.59 -3.73
CA PRO A 91 6.62 -19.92 -2.63
C PRO A 91 6.35 -18.74 -1.70
N ASP A 92 7.26 -17.76 -1.63
CA ASP A 92 7.12 -16.53 -0.83
C ASP A 92 6.39 -15.40 -1.60
N ALA A 93 5.87 -15.66 -2.79
CA ALA A 93 5.29 -14.64 -3.68
C ALA A 93 3.79 -14.39 -3.43
N PHE A 94 3.13 -15.32 -2.77
CA PHE A 94 1.70 -15.29 -2.44
C PHE A 94 1.43 -16.19 -1.22
N GLY A 95 0.27 -16.03 -0.59
CA GLY A 95 -0.23 -16.90 0.47
C GLY A 95 -1.31 -17.85 -0.05
N PRO A 96 -1.76 -18.79 0.79
CA PRO A 96 -2.94 -19.59 0.50
C PRO A 96 -4.16 -18.69 0.32
N ASP A 97 -5.08 -19.08 -0.54
CA ASP A 97 -6.31 -18.32 -0.82
C ASP A 97 -6.09 -16.89 -1.34
N ASP A 98 -4.94 -16.60 -1.94
CA ASP A 98 -4.68 -15.30 -2.54
C ASP A 98 -5.19 -15.21 -3.99
N PHE A 99 -6.05 -14.20 -4.23
CA PHE A 99 -6.63 -13.89 -5.53
C PHE A 99 -6.06 -12.57 -6.06
N LEU A 100 -6.00 -12.39 -7.38
CA LEU A 100 -5.66 -11.11 -7.99
C LEU A 100 -6.84 -10.13 -8.01
N ILE A 101 -8.07 -10.65 -8.08
CA ILE A 101 -9.32 -9.89 -7.99
C ILE A 101 -10.11 -10.38 -6.79
N ASP A 102 -10.61 -9.45 -6.00
CA ASP A 102 -11.45 -9.75 -4.82
C ASP A 102 -12.73 -10.50 -5.26
N PRO A 103 -13.04 -11.68 -4.70
CA PRO A 103 -14.19 -12.48 -5.11
C PRO A 103 -15.53 -11.77 -4.92
N ASP A 104 -15.69 -10.98 -3.86
CA ASP A 104 -16.94 -10.32 -3.49
C ASP A 104 -17.13 -9.00 -4.24
N ALA A 105 -16.14 -8.14 -4.19
CA ALA A 105 -16.22 -6.77 -4.72
C ALA A 105 -15.80 -6.64 -6.19
N ALA A 106 -15.21 -7.69 -6.79
CA ALA A 106 -14.72 -7.70 -8.17
C ALA A 106 -13.73 -6.56 -8.51
N VAL A 107 -12.85 -6.25 -7.56
CA VAL A 107 -11.81 -5.23 -7.70
C VAL A 107 -10.43 -5.84 -7.46
N PRO A 108 -9.33 -5.26 -8.02
CA PRO A 108 -7.98 -5.74 -7.77
C PRO A 108 -7.66 -5.80 -6.27
N THR A 109 -7.01 -6.87 -5.83
CA THR A 109 -6.59 -7.05 -4.43
C THR A 109 -5.33 -6.26 -4.10
N GLN A 110 -4.97 -6.19 -2.81
CA GLN A 110 -3.70 -5.64 -2.37
C GLN A 110 -2.51 -6.39 -3.00
N LEU A 111 -2.58 -7.73 -3.06
CA LEU A 111 -1.57 -8.56 -3.73
C LEU A 111 -1.39 -8.18 -5.20
N CYS A 112 -2.49 -8.00 -5.94
CA CYS A 112 -2.44 -7.59 -7.34
C CYS A 112 -1.69 -6.26 -7.51
N HIS A 113 -1.94 -5.29 -6.62
CA HIS A 113 -1.24 -4.02 -6.62
C HIS A 113 0.24 -4.16 -6.26
N GLU A 114 0.58 -4.99 -5.29
CA GLU A 114 1.97 -5.23 -4.89
C GLU A 114 2.78 -5.87 -6.03
N TRP A 115 2.21 -6.82 -6.75
CA TRP A 115 2.79 -7.38 -7.98
C TRP A 115 2.95 -6.35 -9.08
N TRP A 116 1.94 -5.52 -9.27
CA TRP A 116 1.98 -4.45 -10.26
C TRP A 116 3.07 -3.40 -9.98
N ILE A 117 3.27 -2.98 -8.73
CA ILE A 117 4.35 -2.04 -8.36
C ILE A 117 5.73 -2.58 -8.72
N GLN A 118 5.93 -3.89 -8.65
CA GLN A 118 7.20 -4.53 -8.97
C GLN A 118 7.42 -4.77 -10.46
N ALA A 119 6.40 -4.62 -11.30
CA ALA A 119 6.55 -4.72 -12.73
C ALA A 119 7.46 -3.59 -13.25
N ARG A 120 8.48 -3.95 -14.05
CA ARG A 120 9.51 -3.00 -14.54
C ARG A 120 8.96 -1.93 -15.49
N ASP A 121 7.74 -2.11 -15.99
CA ASP A 121 7.14 -1.29 -17.06
C ASP A 121 5.79 -0.73 -16.63
N THR A 122 5.81 0.15 -15.61
CA THR A 122 4.59 0.68 -15.02
C THR A 122 4.35 2.13 -15.42
N ALA A 123 3.77 2.34 -16.61
CA ALA A 123 3.20 3.65 -16.96
C ALA A 123 2.12 4.12 -15.96
N ALA A 124 1.45 3.19 -15.28
CA ALA A 124 0.37 3.47 -14.33
C ALA A 124 0.82 3.53 -12.85
N ALA A 125 1.94 2.88 -12.45
CA ALA A 125 2.63 3.20 -11.18
C ALA A 125 3.13 4.65 -11.14
N GLN A 126 2.92 5.37 -12.24
CA GLN A 126 3.28 6.77 -12.38
C GLN A 126 2.23 7.72 -11.82
N PHE A 127 0.96 7.31 -11.58
CA PHE A 127 -0.06 8.31 -11.21
C PHE A 127 0.12 8.82 -9.77
N ASP A 128 0.18 7.94 -8.79
CA ASP A 128 0.43 8.30 -7.39
C ASP A 128 1.80 8.93 -7.22
N ARG A 129 2.85 8.32 -7.81
CA ARG A 129 4.20 8.88 -7.85
C ARG A 129 4.23 10.21 -8.59
N ALA A 130 3.59 10.32 -9.77
CA ALA A 130 3.55 11.57 -10.52
C ALA A 130 2.84 12.69 -9.76
N VAL A 131 1.79 12.37 -8.99
CA VAL A 131 1.12 13.34 -8.12
C VAL A 131 2.03 13.78 -6.98
N LEU A 132 2.65 12.82 -6.26
CA LEU A 132 3.57 13.14 -5.15
C LEU A 132 4.83 13.85 -5.64
N ASP A 133 5.42 13.42 -6.77
CA ASP A 133 6.56 14.08 -7.39
C ASP A 133 6.23 15.49 -7.88
N ALA A 134 5.01 15.70 -8.40
CA ALA A 134 4.55 17.03 -8.78
C ALA A 134 4.38 17.92 -7.54
N ALA A 135 3.75 17.40 -6.48
CA ALA A 135 3.61 18.11 -5.20
C ALA A 135 4.97 18.46 -4.60
N PHE A 136 5.90 17.49 -4.59
CA PHE A 136 7.29 17.71 -4.15
C PHE A 136 7.95 18.86 -4.92
N ARG A 137 7.90 18.84 -6.27
CA ARG A 137 8.51 19.90 -7.09
C ARG A 137 7.88 21.25 -6.84
N LEU A 138 6.55 21.34 -6.79
CA LEU A 138 5.83 22.60 -6.57
C LEU A 138 6.11 23.18 -5.18
N CYS A 139 6.04 22.36 -4.14
CA CYS A 139 6.34 22.80 -2.78
C CYS A 139 7.82 23.20 -2.59
N ARG A 140 8.73 22.47 -3.25
CA ARG A 140 10.16 22.82 -3.24
C ARG A 140 10.44 24.14 -3.97
N GLN A 141 9.79 24.38 -5.11
CA GLN A 141 9.88 25.68 -5.83
C GLN A 141 9.34 26.82 -4.98
N ALA A 142 8.25 26.57 -4.23
CA ALA A 142 7.69 27.52 -3.29
C ALA A 142 8.50 27.64 -1.97
N SER A 143 9.53 26.82 -1.77
CA SER A 143 10.31 26.71 -0.51
C SER A 143 9.42 26.49 0.72
N SER A 144 8.33 25.72 0.56
CA SER A 144 7.30 25.46 1.58
C SER A 144 7.17 23.97 1.91
N PRO A 145 7.98 23.42 2.82
CA PRO A 145 7.82 22.06 3.29
C PRO A 145 6.49 21.84 4.04
N GLU A 146 5.95 22.89 4.66
CA GLU A 146 4.65 22.86 5.33
C GLU A 146 3.52 22.56 4.35
N SER A 147 3.58 23.12 3.14
CA SER A 147 2.61 22.86 2.08
C SER A 147 2.63 21.37 1.65
N TYR A 148 3.81 20.77 1.57
CA TYR A 148 3.93 19.36 1.27
C TYR A 148 3.32 18.49 2.39
N ARG A 149 3.63 18.80 3.66
CA ARG A 149 3.05 18.12 4.83
C ARG A 149 1.53 18.27 4.89
N ALA A 150 1.01 19.48 4.62
CA ALA A 150 -0.42 19.75 4.57
C ALA A 150 -1.10 18.89 3.47
N PHE A 151 -0.49 18.83 2.28
CA PHE A 151 -0.97 18.02 1.18
C PHE A 151 -0.98 16.52 1.51
N ARG A 152 0.14 15.96 2.01
CA ARG A 152 0.20 14.56 2.45
C ARG A 152 -0.83 14.27 3.54
N GLY A 153 -0.91 15.16 4.56
CA GLY A 153 -1.89 15.06 5.63
C GLY A 153 -3.33 15.09 5.13
N LEU A 154 -3.65 15.91 4.12
CA LEU A 154 -4.95 15.95 3.47
C LEU A 154 -5.29 14.61 2.82
N LEU A 155 -4.39 14.05 1.99
CA LEU A 155 -4.61 12.77 1.32
C LEU A 155 -4.79 11.60 2.29
N VAL A 156 -4.14 11.63 3.46
CA VAL A 156 -4.26 10.58 4.47
C VAL A 156 -5.51 10.72 5.32
N ASN A 157 -5.85 11.94 5.77
CA ASN A 157 -6.89 12.17 6.76
C ASN A 157 -8.26 12.50 6.17
N ARG A 158 -8.32 12.97 4.92
CA ARG A 158 -9.57 13.38 4.27
C ARG A 158 -9.72 12.72 2.89
N PRO A 159 -9.72 11.37 2.80
CA PRO A 159 -9.84 10.67 1.51
C PRO A 159 -11.21 10.84 0.84
N VAL A 160 -12.19 11.40 1.54
CA VAL A 160 -13.54 11.69 1.06
C VAL A 160 -13.93 13.10 1.46
N LEU A 161 -14.37 13.89 0.50
CA LEU A 161 -14.75 15.29 0.67
C LEU A 161 -16.20 15.53 0.24
N THR A 162 -16.90 16.36 1.00
CA THR A 162 -18.13 17.02 0.58
C THR A 162 -17.83 18.23 -0.31
N ALA A 163 -18.84 18.77 -0.99
CA ALA A 163 -18.70 20.01 -1.75
C ALA A 163 -18.18 21.19 -0.90
N ALA A 164 -18.68 21.32 0.34
CA ALA A 164 -18.23 22.36 1.26
C ALA A 164 -16.76 22.18 1.67
N GLU A 165 -16.36 20.95 2.00
CA GLU A 165 -14.97 20.64 2.36
C GLU A 165 -14.01 20.84 1.17
N ARG A 166 -14.46 20.56 -0.05
CA ARG A 166 -13.66 20.81 -1.26
C ARG A 166 -13.45 22.32 -1.47
N PHE A 167 -14.46 23.14 -1.21
CA PHE A 167 -14.33 24.59 -1.23
C PHE A 167 -13.37 25.09 -0.14
N GLU A 168 -13.45 24.55 1.07
CA GLU A 168 -12.55 24.87 2.19
C GLU A 168 -11.09 24.63 1.82
N ILE A 169 -10.75 23.41 1.32
CA ILE A 169 -9.36 23.09 0.94
C ILE A 169 -8.86 23.91 -0.27
N ALA A 170 -9.75 24.32 -1.18
CA ALA A 170 -9.39 25.17 -2.31
C ALA A 170 -8.99 26.59 -1.89
N THR A 171 -9.37 27.02 -0.68
CA THR A 171 -9.04 28.32 -0.09
C THR A 171 -7.96 28.24 0.99
N ASP A 172 -7.43 27.05 1.28
CA ASP A 172 -6.36 26.87 2.25
C ASP A 172 -5.02 27.36 1.67
N LEU A 173 -4.39 28.33 2.36
CA LEU A 173 -3.12 28.93 1.92
C LEU A 173 -1.95 27.93 1.94
N TYR A 174 -1.98 26.95 2.85
CA TYR A 174 -0.95 25.90 2.86
C TYR A 174 -1.03 24.99 1.63
N LEU A 175 -2.19 24.88 1.00
CA LEU A 175 -2.39 24.07 -0.21
C LEU A 175 -2.20 24.88 -1.51
N ASP A 176 -1.93 26.17 -1.43
CA ASP A 176 -1.79 27.05 -2.61
C ASP A 176 -0.79 26.50 -3.66
N PRO A 177 0.42 26.05 -3.30
CA PRO A 177 1.38 25.54 -4.28
C PRO A 177 0.91 24.29 -5.02
N VAL A 178 -0.02 23.52 -4.45
CA VAL A 178 -0.49 22.21 -4.96
C VAL A 178 -1.97 22.22 -5.35
N ARG A 179 -2.61 23.37 -5.37
CA ARG A 179 -4.06 23.53 -5.61
C ARG A 179 -4.51 22.84 -6.90
N ASP A 180 -3.76 23.01 -7.98
CA ASP A 180 -4.10 22.43 -9.28
C ASP A 180 -4.00 20.91 -9.32
N LEU A 181 -3.33 20.28 -8.33
CA LEU A 181 -3.27 18.83 -8.20
C LEU A 181 -4.53 18.26 -7.55
N LEU A 182 -5.28 19.06 -6.79
CA LEU A 182 -6.44 18.57 -6.03
C LEU A 182 -7.52 18.00 -6.95
N ASP A 183 -7.76 18.61 -8.10
CA ASP A 183 -8.74 18.13 -9.09
C ASP A 183 -8.33 16.78 -9.72
N ARG A 184 -7.03 16.50 -9.75
CA ARG A 184 -6.51 15.20 -10.19
C ARG A 184 -6.57 14.15 -9.07
N CYS A 185 -6.50 14.59 -7.81
CA CYS A 185 -6.52 13.70 -6.65
C CYS A 185 -7.94 13.26 -6.31
N TYR A 186 -8.92 14.17 -6.39
CA TYR A 186 -10.29 13.94 -5.94
C TYR A 186 -11.26 13.86 -7.12
N LEU A 187 -11.82 12.68 -7.31
CA LEU A 187 -12.80 12.39 -8.36
C LEU A 187 -14.22 12.34 -7.78
N PRO A 188 -15.27 12.61 -8.57
CA PRO A 188 -16.64 12.38 -8.14
C PRO A 188 -16.84 10.94 -7.65
N ALA A 189 -17.52 10.77 -6.53
CA ALA A 189 -17.79 9.44 -5.99
C ALA A 189 -18.76 8.67 -6.90
N PRO A 190 -18.46 7.39 -7.27
CA PRO A 190 -19.32 6.59 -8.13
C PRO A 190 -20.72 6.43 -7.53
N VAL A 191 -21.76 6.57 -8.34
CA VAL A 191 -23.15 6.38 -7.90
C VAL A 191 -23.38 4.96 -7.38
N SER A 192 -22.65 3.98 -7.87
CA SER A 192 -22.69 2.58 -7.40
C SER A 192 -22.24 2.41 -5.94
N TYR A 193 -21.53 3.37 -5.35
CA TYR A 193 -21.14 3.35 -3.94
C TYR A 193 -22.24 3.89 -3.02
N ARG A 194 -23.36 4.32 -3.59
CA ARG A 194 -24.47 4.91 -2.88
C ARG A 194 -25.57 3.88 -2.62
N ARG A 195 -26.05 3.80 -1.38
CA ARG A 195 -27.20 2.99 -0.97
C ARG A 195 -28.15 3.85 -0.13
N ASP A 196 -29.45 3.74 -0.37
CA ASP A 196 -30.49 4.49 0.34
C ASP A 196 -30.26 6.01 0.33
N GLY A 197 -29.79 6.53 -0.80
CA GLY A 197 -29.54 7.96 -0.98
C GLY A 197 -28.28 8.49 -0.31
N ALA A 198 -27.43 7.65 0.29
CA ALA A 198 -26.23 8.07 1.00
C ALA A 198 -24.97 7.27 0.64
N TYR A 199 -23.81 7.92 0.75
CA TYR A 199 -22.51 7.28 0.83
C TYR A 199 -22.14 7.06 2.30
N ILE A 200 -21.41 5.99 2.59
CA ILE A 200 -20.89 5.68 3.92
C ILE A 200 -19.37 5.58 3.85
N THR A 201 -18.67 6.22 4.77
CA THR A 201 -17.22 6.02 4.91
C THR A 201 -16.91 4.89 5.87
N CYS A 202 -15.76 4.25 5.71
CA CYS A 202 -15.23 3.32 6.70
C CYS A 202 -14.77 4.09 7.94
N GLY A 203 -15.21 3.71 9.13
CA GLY A 203 -14.79 4.35 10.39
C GLY A 203 -13.32 4.07 10.78
N ARG A 204 -12.63 3.15 10.06
CA ARG A 204 -11.21 2.83 10.30
C ARG A 204 -10.29 3.58 9.35
N CYS A 205 -10.46 3.42 8.04
CA CYS A 205 -9.56 4.00 7.04
C CYS A 205 -10.10 5.26 6.35
N LEU A 206 -11.33 5.68 6.68
CA LEU A 206 -12.01 6.88 6.22
C LEU A 206 -12.40 6.90 4.73
N THR A 207 -12.03 5.88 3.94
CA THR A 207 -12.43 5.76 2.53
C THR A 207 -13.91 5.40 2.39
N LEU A 208 -14.48 5.58 1.22
CA LEU A 208 -15.86 5.15 0.95
C LEU A 208 -15.97 3.62 1.03
N LEU A 209 -17.06 3.16 1.63
CA LEU A 209 -17.48 1.76 1.60
C LEU A 209 -18.25 1.49 0.31
N THR A 210 -18.05 0.30 -0.27
CA THR A 210 -18.82 -0.19 -1.40
C THR A 210 -19.98 -1.06 -0.90
N PRO A 211 -21.23 -0.81 -1.30
CA PRO A 211 -22.35 -1.67 -0.93
C PRO A 211 -22.26 -3.01 -1.68
N LEU A 212 -22.46 -4.11 -0.96
CA LEU A 212 -22.52 -5.45 -1.57
C LEU A 212 -23.95 -5.78 -2.06
N PRO A 213 -24.10 -6.52 -3.17
CA PRO A 213 -25.40 -6.89 -3.72
C PRO A 213 -26.29 -7.63 -2.72
N GLU A 214 -25.70 -8.52 -1.92
CA GLU A 214 -26.39 -9.35 -0.92
C GLU A 214 -26.66 -8.63 0.41
N GLY A 215 -26.34 -7.36 0.49
CA GLY A 215 -26.40 -6.56 1.72
C GLY A 215 -25.03 -6.41 2.37
N GLY A 216 -24.94 -5.46 3.33
CA GLY A 216 -23.67 -5.14 3.98
C GLY A 216 -22.82 -4.15 3.17
N TRP A 217 -21.60 -3.95 3.65
CA TRP A 217 -20.63 -2.99 3.13
C TRP A 217 -19.24 -3.61 3.05
N TRP A 218 -18.55 -3.35 1.97
CA TRP A 218 -17.20 -3.79 1.72
C TRP A 218 -16.22 -2.62 1.84
N CYS A 219 -15.08 -2.85 2.52
CA CYS A 219 -14.00 -1.87 2.61
C CYS A 219 -12.87 -2.26 1.66
N GLU A 220 -12.38 -1.31 0.89
CA GLU A 220 -11.27 -1.52 -0.05
C GLU A 220 -9.99 -1.99 0.66
N ARG A 221 -9.74 -1.50 1.88
CA ARG A 221 -8.55 -1.87 2.65
C ARG A 221 -8.71 -3.25 3.30
N ASP A 222 -7.84 -4.18 2.93
CA ASP A 222 -7.85 -5.56 3.43
C ASP A 222 -7.67 -5.67 4.96
N LEU A 223 -6.79 -4.87 5.57
CA LEU A 223 -6.66 -4.79 7.04
C LEU A 223 -7.98 -4.41 7.73
N CYS A 224 -8.79 -3.56 7.11
CA CYS A 224 -10.10 -3.24 7.66
C CYS A 224 -11.05 -4.44 7.60
N ARG A 225 -10.99 -5.23 6.52
CA ARG A 225 -11.80 -6.44 6.36
C ARG A 225 -11.34 -7.54 7.32
N GLY A 226 -10.04 -7.73 7.49
CA GLY A 226 -9.47 -8.70 8.42
C GLY A 226 -9.92 -8.50 9.88
N ARG A 227 -10.30 -7.27 10.25
CA ARG A 227 -10.88 -6.94 11.56
C ARG A 227 -12.41 -7.14 11.63
N GLY A 228 -13.02 -7.82 10.67
CA GLY A 228 -14.47 -8.04 10.56
C GLY A 228 -15.21 -6.89 9.91
N VAL A 229 -16.53 -6.85 10.09
CA VAL A 229 -17.42 -5.86 9.46
C VAL A 229 -16.86 -4.44 9.65
N PRO A 230 -16.69 -3.65 8.57
CA PRO A 230 -16.18 -2.30 8.70
C PRO A 230 -17.17 -1.42 9.46
N PRO A 231 -16.75 -0.72 10.52
CA PRO A 231 -17.63 0.22 11.20
C PRO A 231 -17.99 1.37 10.27
N HIS A 232 -19.24 1.81 10.31
CA HIS A 232 -19.68 2.98 9.58
C HIS A 232 -19.06 4.23 10.20
N GLY A 233 -18.43 5.06 9.37
CA GLY A 233 -17.98 6.39 9.73
C GLY A 233 -19.03 7.44 9.38
N ARG A 234 -18.65 8.41 8.53
CA ARG A 234 -19.56 9.48 8.10
C ARG A 234 -20.63 8.93 7.15
N LYS A 235 -21.88 9.36 7.35
CA LYS A 235 -22.98 9.18 6.41
C LYS A 235 -23.15 10.49 5.63
N LEU A 236 -23.03 10.43 4.31
CA LEU A 236 -23.04 11.59 3.41
C LEU A 236 -24.24 11.50 2.49
N THR A 237 -25.26 12.29 2.77
CA THR A 237 -26.46 12.42 1.94
C THR A 237 -26.30 13.58 0.97
N ASN A 238 -26.93 13.55 -0.21
CA ASN A 238 -26.84 14.66 -1.16
C ASN A 238 -27.37 15.98 -0.60
N ALA A 239 -28.35 15.93 0.29
CA ALA A 239 -28.93 17.12 0.90
C ALA A 239 -27.94 17.86 1.80
N GLU A 240 -27.05 17.12 2.48
CA GLU A 240 -26.11 17.66 3.45
C GLU A 240 -24.69 17.82 2.86
N ALA A 241 -24.28 16.91 2.00
CA ALA A 241 -22.91 16.85 1.48
C ALA A 241 -22.75 17.53 0.12
N GLY A 242 -23.85 17.75 -0.62
CA GLY A 242 -23.80 18.11 -2.02
C GLY A 242 -23.14 17.01 -2.85
N GLU A 243 -22.28 17.38 -3.78
CA GLU A 243 -21.47 16.42 -4.51
C GLU A 243 -20.36 15.85 -3.62
N VAL A 244 -20.23 14.53 -3.60
CA VAL A 244 -19.21 13.82 -2.82
C VAL A 244 -18.06 13.46 -3.76
N HIS A 245 -16.86 13.77 -3.34
CA HIS A 245 -15.61 13.42 -4.03
C HIS A 245 -14.81 12.46 -3.18
N HIS A 246 -14.05 11.59 -3.82
CA HIS A 246 -13.11 10.71 -3.15
C HIS A 246 -11.78 10.68 -3.88
N LEU A 247 -10.71 10.35 -3.18
CA LEU A 247 -9.39 10.21 -3.79
C LEU A 247 -9.42 9.18 -4.92
N ALA A 248 -8.65 9.44 -5.97
CA ALA A 248 -8.33 8.44 -6.98
C ALA A 248 -7.77 7.16 -6.33
N ARG A 249 -8.12 6.01 -6.88
CA ARG A 249 -7.82 4.71 -6.27
C ARG A 249 -6.34 4.49 -5.94
N PRO A 250 -5.36 4.81 -6.83
CA PRO A 250 -3.96 4.66 -6.49
C PRO A 250 -3.57 5.44 -5.24
N LEU A 251 -4.09 6.67 -5.07
CA LEU A 251 -3.83 7.48 -3.87
C LEU A 251 -4.42 6.86 -2.60
N ARG A 252 -5.63 6.26 -2.68
CA ARG A 252 -6.21 5.57 -1.53
C ARG A 252 -5.37 4.37 -1.09
N GLN A 253 -4.83 3.62 -2.04
CA GLN A 253 -4.07 2.40 -1.74
C GLN A 253 -2.63 2.67 -1.33
N PHE A 254 -1.94 3.60 -2.02
CA PHE A 254 -0.52 3.80 -1.82
C PHE A 254 -0.15 5.02 -0.97
N VAL A 255 -1.12 5.89 -0.70
CA VAL A 255 -0.92 7.09 0.13
C VAL A 255 -1.78 7.03 1.39
N THR A 256 -3.13 6.92 1.23
CA THR A 256 -4.03 6.93 2.40
C THR A 256 -3.84 5.68 3.27
N GLY A 257 -3.78 4.49 2.67
CA GLY A 257 -3.63 3.24 3.40
C GLY A 257 -2.37 3.21 4.27
N PRO A 258 -1.16 3.30 3.68
CA PRO A 258 0.09 3.37 4.44
C PRO A 258 0.14 4.56 5.39
N GLY A 259 -0.26 5.75 4.95
CA GLY A 259 -0.24 6.97 5.76
C GLY A 259 -1.06 6.88 7.06
N ARG A 260 -2.12 6.06 7.08
CA ARG A 260 -2.83 5.77 8.34
C ARG A 260 -1.94 5.04 9.35
N ALA A 261 -1.13 4.09 8.90
CA ALA A 261 -0.18 3.39 9.77
C ALA A 261 0.93 4.34 10.27
N GLU A 262 1.40 5.26 9.42
CA GLU A 262 2.37 6.31 9.77
C GLU A 262 1.83 7.20 10.88
N ILE A 263 0.60 7.73 10.74
CA ILE A 263 -0.05 8.58 11.74
C ILE A 263 -0.33 7.84 13.05
N ASP A 264 -0.77 6.58 12.97
CA ASP A 264 -1.03 5.77 14.17
C ASP A 264 0.27 5.51 14.94
N LEU A 265 1.39 5.27 14.25
CA LEU A 265 2.71 5.10 14.85
C LEU A 265 3.22 6.41 15.45
N GLU A 266 3.12 7.51 14.71
CA GLU A 266 3.47 8.86 15.21
C GLU A 266 2.73 9.20 16.51
N ALA A 267 1.41 9.02 16.55
CA ALA A 267 0.61 9.30 17.73
C ALA A 267 1.04 8.48 18.95
N ARG A 268 1.46 7.22 18.74
CA ARG A 268 1.95 6.33 19.80
C ARG A 268 3.33 6.75 20.31
N LEU A 269 4.24 7.17 19.42
CA LEU A 269 5.56 7.67 19.77
C LEU A 269 5.48 9.01 20.52
N ARG A 270 4.62 9.93 20.08
CA ARG A 270 4.36 11.18 20.79
C ARG A 270 3.78 10.99 22.18
N LYS A 271 2.93 9.97 22.38
CA LYS A 271 2.43 9.62 23.74
C LYS A 271 3.53 9.14 24.71
N LEU A 272 4.70 8.75 24.19
CA LEU A 272 5.88 8.45 25.00
C LEU A 272 6.70 9.71 25.35
N GLY A 273 6.32 10.89 24.86
CA GLY A 273 7.06 12.15 25.05
C GLY A 273 8.17 12.37 24.03
N LEU A 274 8.22 11.59 22.95
CA LEU A 274 9.21 11.77 21.88
C LEU A 274 8.78 12.90 20.95
N ASP A 275 9.76 13.65 20.44
CA ASP A 275 9.54 14.57 19.33
C ASP A 275 9.53 13.79 18.01
N VAL A 276 8.45 13.93 17.26
CA VAL A 276 8.24 13.19 16.00
C VAL A 276 7.87 14.15 14.90
N GLU A 277 8.70 14.22 13.88
CA GLU A 277 8.42 14.95 12.66
C GLU A 277 7.92 14.01 11.57
N MET A 278 6.73 14.33 11.03
CA MET A 278 6.14 13.60 9.89
C MET A 278 6.71 14.12 8.57
N TRP A 279 7.01 13.20 7.67
CA TRP A 279 7.46 13.45 6.30
C TRP A 279 8.58 14.50 6.19
N PRO A 280 9.69 14.32 6.92
CA PRO A 280 10.82 15.26 6.91
C PRO A 280 11.47 15.30 5.52
N GLY A 281 12.06 16.45 5.18
CA GLY A 281 12.76 16.59 3.91
C GLY A 281 11.88 16.37 2.67
N PHE A 282 10.60 16.76 2.73
CA PHE A 282 9.60 16.49 1.69
C PHE A 282 9.35 14.99 1.45
N ASP A 283 9.14 14.22 2.52
CA ASP A 283 8.86 12.78 2.46
C ASP A 283 10.07 11.92 2.07
N ALA A 284 11.25 12.31 2.50
CA ALA A 284 12.45 11.49 2.30
C ALA A 284 12.33 10.14 3.03
N TYR A 285 11.68 10.15 4.20
CA TYR A 285 11.18 9.01 4.96
C TYR A 285 9.98 9.46 5.80
N ASP A 286 9.21 8.51 6.35
CA ASP A 286 7.89 8.82 6.92
C ASP A 286 7.98 9.55 8.27
N LEU A 287 8.85 9.11 9.19
CA LEU A 287 8.95 9.65 10.55
C LEU A 287 10.41 9.90 10.95
N ARG A 288 10.70 11.10 11.44
CA ARG A 288 11.91 11.39 12.19
C ARG A 288 11.58 11.42 13.67
N VAL A 289 12.18 10.52 14.44
CA VAL A 289 11.94 10.37 15.88
C VAL A 289 13.16 10.87 16.63
N THR A 290 13.01 11.94 17.42
CA THR A 290 14.12 12.52 18.20
C THR A 290 13.94 12.20 19.67
N PHE A 291 14.98 11.63 20.27
CA PHE A 291 15.06 11.32 21.69
C PHE A 291 15.57 12.52 22.50
N PRO A 292 15.35 12.55 23.83
CA PRO A 292 15.77 13.66 24.69
C PRO A 292 17.30 13.90 24.69
N ASP A 293 18.10 12.89 24.38
CA ASP A 293 19.55 12.95 24.25
C ASP A 293 20.04 13.46 22.89
N GLY A 294 19.10 13.83 22.00
CA GLY A 294 19.36 14.30 20.64
C GLY A 294 19.54 13.16 19.61
N TYR A 295 19.54 11.89 20.03
CA TYR A 295 19.63 10.76 19.12
C TYR A 295 18.40 10.65 18.23
N THR A 296 18.56 10.28 16.96
CA THR A 296 17.50 10.30 15.97
C THR A 296 17.32 8.98 15.26
N TRP A 297 16.06 8.56 15.10
CA TRP A 297 15.70 7.46 14.22
C TRP A 297 14.96 7.96 12.97
N ALA A 298 15.33 7.42 11.81
CA ALA A 298 14.53 7.50 10.59
C ALA A 298 13.68 6.23 10.46
N VAL A 299 12.37 6.39 10.41
CA VAL A 299 11.43 5.27 10.30
C VAL A 299 10.63 5.42 9.03
N ASP A 300 10.66 4.39 8.18
CA ASP A 300 9.91 4.31 6.94
C ASP A 300 8.83 3.20 7.09
N VAL A 301 7.56 3.57 7.09
CA VAL A 301 6.44 2.67 7.40
C VAL A 301 5.95 1.98 6.13
N LYS A 302 5.80 0.67 6.18
CA LYS A 302 5.41 -0.16 5.03
C LYS A 302 4.14 -0.95 5.34
N ASP A 303 3.07 -0.67 4.62
CA ASP A 303 1.79 -1.39 4.76
C ASP A 303 1.62 -2.39 3.60
N TRP A 304 2.51 -3.38 3.52
CA TRP A 304 2.47 -4.44 2.51
C TRP A 304 1.86 -5.72 3.08
N LYS A 305 1.03 -6.39 2.27
CA LYS A 305 0.45 -7.68 2.63
C LYS A 305 1.48 -8.79 2.55
N HIS A 306 2.34 -8.76 1.51
CA HIS A 306 3.28 -9.83 1.21
C HIS A 306 4.73 -9.45 1.52
N PRO A 307 5.33 -10.10 2.54
CA PRO A 307 6.70 -9.81 2.97
C PRO A 307 7.76 -10.17 1.93
N GLY A 308 7.54 -11.17 1.08
CA GLY A 308 8.46 -11.51 -0.01
C GLY A 308 8.57 -10.37 -1.02
N LEU A 309 7.44 -9.81 -1.45
CA LEU A 309 7.40 -8.65 -2.36
C LEU A 309 7.98 -7.41 -1.69
N LEU A 310 7.68 -7.18 -0.39
CA LEU A 310 8.28 -6.10 0.39
C LEU A 310 9.81 -6.21 0.43
N GLY A 311 10.34 -7.42 0.68
CA GLY A 311 11.79 -7.67 0.70
C GLY A 311 12.45 -7.31 -0.64
N ARG A 312 11.83 -7.68 -1.75
CA ARG A 312 12.32 -7.35 -3.10
C ARG A 312 12.24 -5.85 -3.42
N ALA A 313 11.33 -5.12 -2.80
CA ALA A 313 11.24 -3.66 -2.92
C ALA A 313 12.19 -2.93 -1.95
N ALA A 314 12.90 -3.65 -1.08
CA ALA A 314 13.69 -3.05 -0.03
C ALA A 314 14.89 -2.26 -0.58
N LYS A 315 15.04 -1.05 -0.08
CA LYS A 315 16.13 -0.11 -0.40
C LYS A 315 16.54 0.65 0.85
N ALA A 316 17.75 1.20 0.87
CA ALA A 316 18.19 2.06 1.95
C ALA A 316 17.25 3.27 2.15
N VAL A 317 17.12 3.72 3.39
CA VAL A 317 16.46 4.99 3.72
C VAL A 317 17.38 6.13 3.28
N PRO A 318 16.88 7.20 2.65
CA PRO A 318 17.70 8.37 2.28
C PRO A 318 18.40 8.98 3.49
N ASP A 319 19.64 9.44 3.33
CA ASP A 319 20.48 9.99 4.40
C ASP A 319 20.10 11.44 4.78
N GLU A 320 19.30 12.10 3.98
CA GLU A 320 18.82 13.46 4.21
C GLU A 320 17.30 13.52 4.42
N PRO A 321 16.80 14.12 5.51
CA PRO A 321 17.53 14.72 6.66
C PRO A 321 18.32 13.69 7.50
N PRO A 322 19.43 14.09 8.17
CA PRO A 322 20.32 13.19 8.86
C PRO A 322 19.67 12.50 10.06
N TYR A 323 20.09 11.27 10.32
CA TYR A 323 19.67 10.44 11.45
C TYR A 323 20.84 9.55 11.94
N ASP A 324 20.68 8.97 13.13
CA ASP A 324 21.69 8.05 13.69
C ASP A 324 21.43 6.60 13.29
N GLU A 325 20.16 6.18 13.24
CA GLU A 325 19.76 4.84 12.78
C GLU A 325 18.48 4.91 11.95
N ALA A 326 18.29 3.93 11.06
CA ALA A 326 17.09 3.80 10.27
C ALA A 326 16.51 2.40 10.34
N CYS A 327 15.18 2.31 10.18
CA CYS A 327 14.48 1.04 10.02
C CYS A 327 13.25 1.19 9.11
N TRP A 328 12.80 0.05 8.60
CA TRP A 328 11.45 -0.09 8.12
C TRP A 328 10.53 -0.59 9.24
N ALA A 329 9.31 -0.08 9.30
CA ALA A 329 8.30 -0.51 10.25
C ALA A 329 7.05 -1.02 9.53
N VAL A 330 6.47 -2.12 10.02
CA VAL A 330 5.19 -2.64 9.53
C VAL A 330 4.18 -2.68 10.65
N PRO A 331 2.88 -2.49 10.36
CA PRO A 331 1.84 -2.72 11.34
C PRO A 331 1.93 -4.14 11.90
N GLN A 332 1.81 -4.31 13.23
CA GLN A 332 1.83 -5.63 13.87
C GLN A 332 0.81 -6.58 13.24
N GLU A 333 -0.34 -6.06 12.84
CA GLU A 333 -1.40 -6.86 12.21
C GLU A 333 -0.99 -7.48 10.87
N ARG A 334 -0.11 -6.83 10.12
CA ARG A 334 0.48 -7.43 8.91
C ARG A 334 1.36 -8.63 9.27
N ALA A 335 2.16 -8.47 10.32
CA ALA A 335 3.00 -9.57 10.80
C ALA A 335 2.15 -10.72 11.38
N ASP A 336 1.10 -10.41 12.13
CA ASP A 336 0.22 -11.41 12.73
C ASP A 336 -0.62 -12.17 11.67
N ALA A 337 -0.94 -11.54 10.55
CA ALA A 337 -1.68 -12.15 9.45
C ALA A 337 -0.85 -13.12 8.60
N HIS A 338 0.46 -13.19 8.79
CA HIS A 338 1.37 -14.03 8.03
C HIS A 338 2.22 -14.90 8.95
N ARG A 339 2.31 -16.21 8.66
CA ARG A 339 2.98 -17.18 9.54
C ARG A 339 4.43 -16.81 9.91
N ASP A 340 5.18 -16.21 8.98
CA ASP A 340 6.59 -15.82 9.16
C ASP A 340 6.90 -14.56 8.36
N TYR A 341 6.23 -13.45 8.71
CA TYR A 341 6.36 -12.18 7.96
C TYR A 341 7.80 -11.68 7.91
N LEU A 342 8.43 -11.53 9.08
CA LEU A 342 9.79 -10.96 9.17
C LEU A 342 10.83 -11.89 8.53
N GLY A 343 10.75 -13.21 8.78
CA GLY A 343 11.66 -14.18 8.17
C GLY A 343 11.54 -14.20 6.66
N THR A 344 10.31 -14.16 6.13
CA THR A 344 10.08 -14.09 4.68
C THR A 344 10.64 -12.80 4.07
N TYR A 345 10.45 -11.65 4.73
CA TYR A 345 11.09 -10.41 4.29
C TYR A 345 12.61 -10.55 4.21
N TYR A 346 13.25 -11.06 5.27
CA TYR A 346 14.71 -11.17 5.30
C TYR A 346 15.27 -12.16 4.27
N ARG A 347 14.55 -13.24 3.95
CA ARG A 347 14.95 -14.17 2.88
C ARG A 347 14.90 -13.55 1.49
N ASN A 348 14.01 -12.57 1.28
CA ASN A 348 13.79 -11.95 -0.03
C ASN A 348 14.38 -10.54 -0.15
N ARG A 349 14.99 -10.03 0.92
CA ARG A 349 15.51 -8.66 0.99
C ARG A 349 16.66 -8.45 0.00
N THR A 350 16.63 -7.27 -0.68
CA THR A 350 17.69 -6.89 -1.62
C THR A 350 19.04 -6.67 -0.91
N PRO A 351 20.16 -6.85 -1.60
CA PRO A 351 21.50 -6.51 -1.05
C PRO A 351 21.63 -5.03 -0.65
N GLN A 352 20.94 -4.12 -1.35
CA GLN A 352 20.97 -2.68 -1.06
C GLN A 352 20.35 -2.33 0.31
N ALA A 353 19.53 -3.23 0.85
CA ALA A 353 18.91 -3.07 2.16
C ALA A 353 19.48 -4.04 3.21
N ALA A 354 20.70 -4.59 2.98
CA ALA A 354 21.27 -5.62 3.84
C ALA A 354 21.34 -5.22 5.32
N ASP A 355 21.56 -3.95 5.61
CA ASP A 355 21.67 -3.43 6.98
C ASP A 355 20.37 -2.81 7.51
N LEU A 356 19.34 -2.70 6.67
CA LEU A 356 18.07 -2.12 7.06
C LEU A 356 17.22 -3.14 7.84
N PRO A 357 16.95 -2.92 9.15
CA PRO A 357 16.05 -3.78 9.90
C PRO A 357 14.58 -3.52 9.52
N LEU A 358 13.79 -4.59 9.51
CA LEU A 358 12.33 -4.53 9.50
C LEU A 358 11.81 -4.86 10.90
N LEU A 359 11.02 -3.98 11.47
CA LEU A 359 10.40 -4.12 12.79
C LEU A 359 8.88 -4.04 12.65
N THR A 360 8.16 -4.65 13.59
CA THR A 360 6.77 -4.27 13.75
C THR A 360 6.66 -2.95 14.52
N ASP A 361 5.57 -2.23 14.32
CA ASP A 361 5.28 -1.00 15.07
C ASP A 361 5.29 -1.24 16.60
N ARG A 362 4.87 -2.45 17.04
CA ARG A 362 4.92 -2.87 18.45
C ARG A 362 6.36 -3.03 18.93
N GLN A 363 7.23 -3.68 18.16
CA GLN A 363 8.65 -3.82 18.48
C GLN A 363 9.34 -2.47 18.56
N LEU A 364 9.09 -1.59 17.58
CA LEU A 364 9.66 -0.24 17.55
C LEU A 364 9.26 0.57 18.81
N ILE A 365 7.98 0.52 19.20
CA ILE A 365 7.50 1.18 20.43
C ILE A 365 8.17 0.57 21.69
N ALA A 366 8.41 -0.72 21.74
CA ALA A 366 9.11 -1.35 22.85
C ALA A 366 10.56 -0.85 22.96
N LEU A 367 11.30 -0.84 21.85
CA LEU A 367 12.67 -0.31 21.77
C LEU A 367 12.74 1.16 22.17
N ALA A 368 11.77 1.97 21.74
CA ALA A 368 11.68 3.38 22.10
C ALA A 368 11.51 3.56 23.62
N LYS A 369 10.67 2.74 24.27
CA LYS A 369 10.50 2.76 25.71
C LYS A 369 11.76 2.36 26.47
N ASP A 370 12.48 1.34 26.00
CA ASP A 370 13.70 0.86 26.65
C ASP A 370 14.80 1.93 26.56
N ARG A 371 14.94 2.57 25.39
CA ARG A 371 15.88 3.70 25.24
C ARG A 371 15.51 4.89 26.14
N LEU A 372 14.24 5.24 26.27
CA LEU A 372 13.78 6.30 27.18
C LEU A 372 14.04 5.99 28.67
N ARG A 373 14.17 4.71 29.05
CA ARG A 373 14.55 4.30 30.40
C ARG A 373 16.06 4.41 30.68
N GLY A 374 16.83 4.88 29.71
CA GLY A 374 18.26 5.10 29.83
C GLY A 374 19.12 3.98 29.26
N ASP A 375 18.55 3.00 28.58
CA ASP A 375 19.31 1.98 27.88
C ASP A 375 19.82 2.52 26.52
N THR A 376 20.96 3.20 26.56
CA THR A 376 21.62 3.75 25.37
C THR A 376 22.26 2.68 24.50
N SER A 377 22.27 1.41 24.91
CA SER A 377 22.75 0.28 24.09
C SER A 377 21.70 -0.23 23.11
N VAL A 378 20.43 0.22 23.24
CA VAL A 378 19.35 -0.13 22.31
C VAL A 378 19.72 0.29 20.89
N ARG A 379 19.73 -0.68 19.99
CA ARG A 379 19.96 -0.49 18.55
C ARG A 379 18.83 -1.11 17.74
N LEU A 380 18.40 -0.43 16.71
CA LEU A 380 17.37 -0.94 15.78
C LEU A 380 17.84 -2.26 15.13
N ALA A 381 19.13 -2.36 14.82
CA ALA A 381 19.71 -3.58 14.22
C ALA A 381 19.75 -4.78 15.17
N ALA A 382 19.82 -4.58 16.49
CA ALA A 382 19.92 -5.68 17.47
C ALA A 382 18.60 -6.48 17.59
N ALA A 383 17.47 -5.90 17.23
CA ALA A 383 16.19 -6.59 17.23
C ALA A 383 16.09 -7.78 16.22
N ARG A 384 17.06 -7.90 15.30
CA ARG A 384 17.17 -9.06 14.40
C ARG A 384 17.45 -10.38 15.14
N SER A 385 18.14 -10.32 16.28
CA SER A 385 18.65 -11.51 16.96
C SER A 385 17.67 -12.13 17.96
N GLY A 386 16.61 -11.40 18.33
CA GLY A 386 15.68 -11.82 19.40
C GLY A 386 14.55 -12.77 18.97
N ASN A 387 14.26 -12.89 17.69
CA ASN A 387 13.08 -13.66 17.20
C ASN A 387 13.35 -15.15 16.95
N GLY A 388 14.59 -15.63 17.15
CA GLY A 388 14.94 -17.05 16.97
C GLY A 388 14.75 -17.93 18.20
N ALA A 389 14.41 -17.37 19.37
CA ALA A 389 14.43 -18.11 20.66
C ALA A 389 13.05 -18.39 21.29
N ALA A 390 11.94 -18.01 20.65
CA ALA A 390 10.60 -18.12 21.25
C ALA A 390 9.72 -19.25 20.70
N HIS A 391 10.22 -20.11 19.81
CA HIS A 391 9.51 -21.33 19.37
C HIS A 391 10.52 -22.50 19.25
N ALA A 392 10.94 -23.03 20.39
CA ALA A 392 11.49 -24.37 20.52
C ALA A 392 10.65 -25.13 21.56
#